data_9810a1dd19002b16171a816d25b58dcc
#
_entry.id   9810a1dd19002b16171a816d25b58dcc
#
_cell.length_a   1.000
_cell.length_b   1.000
_cell.length_c   1.000
_cell.angle_alpha   90.00
_cell.angle_beta   90.00
_cell.angle_gamma   90.00
#
_symmetry.space_group_name_H-M   'P 1'
#
loop_
_entity.id
_entity.type
_entity.pdbx_description
1 polymer ?
#
loop_
_entity_poly.entity_id
_entity_poly.type
_entity_poly.pdbx_seq_one_letter_code
_entity_poly.pdbx_strand_id
1 'polypeptide(L)'
;TMRDLFDVVGLLNGDFPFVHENGSEHSYLETIQKAKNLAGFLAKKGIKPGDSVGICMQNCTEWIIAYLGIAAHGATCVPLNSWLRGDELRYGVEHSELKLLFVDEKRYQYTQDLDVLQVIKTNSTTDALTFDDVFKTESANWPEENATDEDVSVLLYTSGSTGLPKGVMLTHLSVVNAILGFYTLGELRGLVKGETLLAVDNAKTLLNIPLFHVTGLITIFLLSTLAKRQIVIMNKWDASDALNMIQNMKITNISGVPTQSWDLLNHPKVDDFDLSSLIDIGAGGA
;
A
#
# COMPACT_ATOMS: atom_id res chain seq x y z
N THR A 1 10.15 -13.70 5.55
CA THR A 1 9.04 -13.38 4.62
C THR A 1 8.34 -12.07 5.02
N MET A 2 7.42 -11.59 4.19
CA MET A 2 6.57 -10.43 4.53
C MET A 2 5.66 -10.72 5.72
N ARG A 3 5.18 -11.97 5.87
CA ARG A 3 4.40 -12.40 7.06
C ARG A 3 5.17 -12.16 8.35
N ASP A 4 6.43 -12.58 8.40
CA ASP A 4 7.27 -12.44 9.60
C ASP A 4 7.45 -10.95 9.96
N LEU A 5 7.63 -10.08 8.94
CA LEU A 5 7.70 -8.64 9.14
C LEU A 5 6.39 -8.10 9.74
N PHE A 6 5.23 -8.52 9.24
CA PHE A 6 3.93 -8.04 9.73
C PHE A 6 3.63 -8.51 11.14
N ASP A 7 4.03 -9.74 11.51
CA ASP A 7 3.92 -10.22 12.88
C ASP A 7 4.77 -9.40 13.85
N VAL A 8 6.03 -9.11 13.48
CA VAL A 8 6.93 -8.31 14.29
C VAL A 8 6.39 -6.88 14.48
N VAL A 9 5.98 -6.21 13.39
CA VAL A 9 5.48 -4.82 13.52
C VAL A 9 4.13 -4.76 14.23
N GLY A 10 3.27 -5.77 14.07
CA GLY A 10 2.01 -5.87 14.80
C GLY A 10 2.21 -6.04 16.29
N LEU A 11 3.17 -6.89 16.68
CA LEU A 11 3.54 -7.12 18.08
C LEU A 11 4.14 -5.86 18.72
N LEU A 12 5.02 -5.17 18.00
CA LEU A 12 5.73 -4.00 18.53
C LEU A 12 4.88 -2.74 18.57
N ASN A 13 3.97 -2.55 17.63
CA ASN A 13 3.24 -1.30 17.45
C ASN A 13 1.81 -1.33 17.98
N GLY A 14 1.17 -2.50 18.07
CA GLY A 14 -0.13 -2.71 18.70
C GLY A 14 -1.19 -1.66 18.34
N ASP A 15 -1.63 -0.92 19.35
CA ASP A 15 -2.68 0.10 19.23
C ASP A 15 -2.20 1.44 18.64
N PHE A 16 -0.91 1.54 18.24
CA PHE A 16 -0.43 2.77 17.59
C PHE A 16 -1.21 3.02 16.28
N PRO A 17 -1.60 4.27 15.99
CA PRO A 17 -2.29 4.62 14.76
C PRO A 17 -1.46 4.25 13.53
N PHE A 18 -2.06 3.50 12.58
CA PHE A 18 -1.37 3.06 11.38
C PHE A 18 -1.90 3.71 10.11
N VAL A 19 -3.20 3.69 9.89
CA VAL A 19 -3.80 4.28 8.68
C VAL A 19 -4.83 5.32 9.07
N HIS A 20 -4.74 6.50 8.45
CA HIS A 20 -5.75 7.55 8.53
C HIS A 20 -6.32 7.83 7.14
N GLU A 21 -7.64 7.70 6.99
CA GLU A 21 -8.37 7.98 5.75
C GLU A 21 -9.69 8.69 6.04
N ASN A 22 -9.91 9.87 5.46
CA ASN A 22 -11.18 10.62 5.53
C ASN A 22 -11.75 10.77 6.96
N GLY A 23 -10.89 11.02 7.95
CA GLY A 23 -11.30 11.17 9.36
C GLY A 23 -11.44 9.86 10.13
N SER A 24 -11.30 8.72 9.49
CA SER A 24 -11.24 7.40 10.13
C SER A 24 -9.79 7.02 10.43
N GLU A 25 -9.55 6.39 11.56
CA GLU A 25 -8.24 5.95 12.00
C GLU A 25 -8.27 4.46 12.35
N HIS A 26 -7.24 3.74 11.92
CA HIS A 26 -7.05 2.31 12.20
C HIS A 26 -5.67 2.08 12.80
N SER A 27 -5.60 1.29 13.87
CA SER A 27 -4.34 0.89 14.50
C SER A 27 -3.61 -0.19 13.69
N TYR A 28 -2.34 -0.43 14.03
CA TYR A 28 -1.58 -1.58 13.50
C TYR A 28 -2.30 -2.89 13.81
N LEU A 29 -2.74 -3.08 15.05
CA LEU A 29 -3.42 -4.30 15.48
C LEU A 29 -4.72 -4.54 14.68
N GLU A 30 -5.58 -3.53 14.56
CA GLU A 30 -6.82 -3.62 13.79
C GLU A 30 -6.57 -3.93 12.31
N THR A 31 -5.59 -3.25 11.70
CA THR A 31 -5.27 -3.43 10.29
C THR A 31 -4.70 -4.82 10.01
N ILE A 32 -3.79 -5.31 10.87
CA ILE A 32 -3.23 -6.66 10.76
C ILE A 32 -4.30 -7.73 11.04
N GLN A 33 -5.22 -7.49 11.98
CA GLN A 33 -6.33 -8.42 12.22
C GLN A 33 -7.24 -8.53 10.99
N LYS A 34 -7.58 -7.41 10.33
CA LYS A 34 -8.33 -7.43 9.08
C LYS A 34 -7.55 -8.11 7.95
N ALA A 35 -6.23 -7.96 7.90
CA ALA A 35 -5.37 -8.68 6.95
C ALA A 35 -5.36 -10.20 7.21
N LYS A 36 -5.38 -10.66 8.47
CA LYS A 36 -5.55 -12.07 8.82
C LYS A 36 -6.90 -12.62 8.36
N ASN A 37 -7.97 -11.85 8.55
CA ASN A 37 -9.30 -12.21 8.05
C ASN A 37 -9.30 -12.36 6.52
N LEU A 38 -8.63 -11.46 5.81
CA LEU A 38 -8.49 -11.52 4.35
C LEU A 38 -7.66 -12.74 3.93
N ALA A 39 -6.54 -13.03 4.58
CA ALA A 39 -5.76 -14.24 4.30
C ALA A 39 -6.57 -15.53 4.53
N GLY A 40 -7.34 -15.60 5.62
CA GLY A 40 -8.28 -16.69 5.88
C GLY A 40 -9.38 -16.82 4.83
N PHE A 41 -9.89 -15.69 4.32
CA PHE A 41 -10.83 -15.67 3.19
C PHE A 41 -10.20 -16.22 1.91
N LEU A 42 -8.97 -15.83 1.56
CA LEU A 42 -8.25 -16.36 0.41
C LEU A 42 -8.09 -17.88 0.49
N ALA A 43 -7.66 -18.39 1.64
CA ALA A 43 -7.56 -19.83 1.88
C ALA A 43 -8.92 -20.56 1.70
N LYS A 44 -10.02 -20.00 2.26
CA LYS A 44 -11.38 -20.55 2.07
C LYS A 44 -11.84 -20.55 0.60
N LYS A 45 -11.35 -19.60 -0.20
CA LYS A 45 -11.60 -19.54 -1.65
C LYS A 45 -10.69 -20.46 -2.47
N GLY A 46 -9.81 -21.22 -1.83
CA GLY A 46 -8.89 -22.14 -2.47
C GLY A 46 -7.69 -21.51 -3.13
N ILE A 47 -7.41 -20.22 -2.84
CA ILE A 47 -6.18 -19.54 -3.25
C ILE A 47 -5.02 -20.19 -2.48
N LYS A 48 -3.93 -20.47 -3.18
CA LYS A 48 -2.72 -21.10 -2.62
C LYS A 48 -1.55 -20.12 -2.63
N PRO A 49 -0.51 -20.36 -1.82
CA PRO A 49 0.77 -19.67 -1.98
C PRO A 49 1.26 -19.76 -3.44
N GLY A 50 1.73 -18.62 -3.98
CA GLY A 50 2.14 -18.48 -5.38
C GLY A 50 1.03 -18.15 -6.37
N ASP A 51 -0.26 -18.34 -6.03
CA ASP A 51 -1.36 -17.87 -6.89
C ASP A 51 -1.37 -16.34 -6.98
N SER A 52 -1.69 -15.81 -8.16
CA SER A 52 -1.78 -14.36 -8.38
C SER A 52 -3.11 -13.79 -7.90
N VAL A 53 -3.04 -12.74 -7.07
CA VAL A 53 -4.20 -12.01 -6.57
C VAL A 53 -4.03 -10.52 -6.87
N GLY A 54 -4.97 -9.95 -7.63
CA GLY A 54 -4.90 -8.57 -8.11
C GLY A 54 -5.51 -7.57 -7.14
N ILE A 55 -4.98 -6.33 -7.15
CA ILE A 55 -5.59 -5.15 -6.53
C ILE A 55 -5.70 -4.05 -7.58
N CYS A 56 -6.92 -3.64 -7.93
CA CYS A 56 -7.20 -2.55 -8.85
C CYS A 56 -8.11 -1.52 -8.16
N MET A 57 -7.56 -0.74 -7.26
CA MET A 57 -8.26 0.28 -6.46
C MET A 57 -7.42 1.55 -6.37
N GLN A 58 -8.06 2.68 -6.03
CA GLN A 58 -7.32 3.85 -5.53
C GLN A 58 -6.71 3.55 -4.16
N ASN A 59 -5.75 4.39 -3.75
CA ASN A 59 -5.22 4.32 -2.39
C ASN A 59 -6.38 4.41 -1.39
N CYS A 60 -6.50 3.43 -0.53
CA CYS A 60 -7.48 3.38 0.54
C CYS A 60 -7.04 2.36 1.61
N THR A 61 -7.69 2.36 2.73
CA THR A 61 -7.41 1.43 3.84
C THR A 61 -7.54 -0.03 3.39
N GLU A 62 -8.57 -0.35 2.60
CA GLU A 62 -8.78 -1.71 2.09
C GLU A 62 -7.69 -2.17 1.12
N TRP A 63 -7.08 -1.23 0.36
CA TRP A 63 -5.93 -1.54 -0.48
C TRP A 63 -4.75 -2.03 0.38
N ILE A 64 -4.46 -1.31 1.47
CA ILE A 64 -3.40 -1.67 2.44
C ILE A 64 -3.68 -3.04 3.06
N ILE A 65 -4.91 -3.26 3.55
CA ILE A 65 -5.33 -4.53 4.14
C ILE A 65 -5.21 -5.67 3.12
N ALA A 66 -5.63 -5.44 1.87
CA ALA A 66 -5.53 -6.44 0.80
C ALA A 66 -4.07 -6.84 0.54
N TYR A 67 -3.17 -5.87 0.40
CA TYR A 67 -1.75 -6.17 0.21
C TYR A 67 -1.17 -6.97 1.39
N LEU A 68 -1.42 -6.53 2.63
CA LEU A 68 -0.93 -7.23 3.82
C LEU A 68 -1.44 -8.68 3.88
N GLY A 69 -2.73 -8.89 3.62
CA GLY A 69 -3.34 -10.22 3.66
C GLY A 69 -2.87 -11.13 2.53
N ILE A 70 -2.74 -10.62 1.30
CA ILE A 70 -2.23 -11.37 0.13
C ILE A 70 -0.79 -11.79 0.37
N ALA A 71 0.09 -10.85 0.75
CA ALA A 71 1.50 -11.12 0.96
C ALA A 71 1.74 -12.06 2.15
N ALA A 72 0.96 -11.93 3.24
CA ALA A 72 1.05 -12.83 4.39
C ALA A 72 0.44 -14.21 4.13
N HIS A 73 -0.52 -14.34 3.23
CA HIS A 73 -1.05 -15.62 2.74
C HIS A 73 0.04 -16.39 1.96
N GLY A 74 0.98 -15.69 1.33
CA GLY A 74 1.98 -16.27 0.43
C GLY A 74 1.54 -16.23 -1.04
N ALA A 75 0.40 -15.62 -1.36
CA ALA A 75 0.00 -15.36 -2.74
C ALA A 75 0.81 -14.20 -3.33
N THR A 76 0.98 -14.20 -4.65
CA THR A 76 1.63 -13.10 -5.38
C THR A 76 0.65 -11.93 -5.50
N CYS A 77 0.95 -10.81 -4.85
CA CYS A 77 0.17 -9.59 -5.02
C CYS A 77 0.45 -8.96 -6.39
N VAL A 78 -0.61 -8.62 -7.14
CA VAL A 78 -0.51 -7.95 -8.45
C VAL A 78 -1.21 -6.58 -8.37
N PRO A 79 -0.51 -5.51 -7.95
CA PRO A 79 -1.04 -4.17 -7.98
C PRO A 79 -1.21 -3.68 -9.42
N LEU A 80 -2.46 -3.61 -9.89
CA LEU A 80 -2.78 -3.10 -11.22
C LEU A 80 -2.94 -1.57 -11.18
N ASN A 81 -2.46 -0.92 -12.23
CA ASN A 81 -2.63 0.53 -12.36
C ASN A 81 -4.12 0.88 -12.47
N SER A 82 -4.65 1.47 -11.41
CA SER A 82 -6.07 1.82 -11.28
C SER A 82 -6.54 2.96 -12.22
N TRP A 83 -5.66 3.53 -13.02
CA TRP A 83 -5.99 4.52 -14.05
C TRP A 83 -6.23 3.88 -15.41
N LEU A 84 -5.76 2.63 -15.63
CA LEU A 84 -5.95 1.88 -16.87
C LEU A 84 -7.43 1.50 -17.08
N ARG A 85 -7.77 1.26 -18.34
CA ARG A 85 -9.11 0.87 -18.78
C ARG A 85 -9.01 -0.02 -20.03
N GLY A 86 -10.11 -0.70 -20.34
CA GLY A 86 -10.23 -1.49 -21.58
C GLY A 86 -9.12 -2.54 -21.71
N ASP A 87 -8.51 -2.61 -22.87
CA ASP A 87 -7.56 -3.66 -23.23
C ASP A 87 -6.29 -3.67 -22.38
N GLU A 88 -5.83 -2.50 -21.92
CA GLU A 88 -4.63 -2.44 -21.07
C GLU A 88 -4.88 -3.05 -19.68
N LEU A 89 -6.05 -2.81 -19.10
CA LEU A 89 -6.43 -3.40 -17.82
C LEU A 89 -6.69 -4.91 -18.01
N ARG A 90 -7.40 -5.29 -19.06
CA ARG A 90 -7.63 -6.70 -19.41
C ARG A 90 -6.31 -7.45 -19.57
N TYR A 91 -5.36 -6.87 -20.31
CA TYR A 91 -4.02 -7.46 -20.45
C TYR A 91 -3.36 -7.73 -19.10
N GLY A 92 -3.41 -6.75 -18.16
CA GLY A 92 -2.84 -6.93 -16.83
C GLY A 92 -3.46 -8.11 -16.05
N VAL A 93 -4.79 -8.28 -16.15
CA VAL A 93 -5.53 -9.37 -15.50
C VAL A 93 -5.18 -10.73 -16.12
N GLU A 94 -5.22 -10.82 -17.45
CA GLU A 94 -4.98 -12.06 -18.20
C GLU A 94 -3.51 -12.50 -18.12
N HIS A 95 -2.58 -11.57 -18.36
CA HIS A 95 -1.13 -11.84 -18.35
C HIS A 95 -0.61 -12.29 -16.98
N SER A 96 -1.21 -11.80 -15.89
CA SER A 96 -0.86 -12.22 -14.54
C SER A 96 -1.63 -13.43 -14.02
N GLU A 97 -2.52 -14.00 -14.83
CA GLU A 97 -3.32 -15.19 -14.52
C GLU A 97 -4.06 -15.08 -13.17
N LEU A 98 -4.70 -13.92 -12.93
CA LEU A 98 -5.34 -13.66 -11.64
C LEU A 98 -6.40 -14.70 -11.28
N LYS A 99 -6.36 -15.20 -10.07
CA LYS A 99 -7.39 -16.05 -9.46
C LYS A 99 -8.48 -15.25 -8.77
N LEU A 100 -8.11 -14.05 -8.26
CA LEU A 100 -9.02 -13.15 -7.57
C LEU A 100 -8.56 -11.69 -7.80
N LEU A 101 -9.52 -10.77 -7.89
CA LEU A 101 -9.26 -9.34 -8.08
C LEU A 101 -10.05 -8.51 -7.06
N PHE A 102 -9.35 -7.72 -6.25
CA PHE A 102 -9.94 -6.69 -5.41
C PHE A 102 -10.10 -5.39 -6.20
N VAL A 103 -11.30 -4.81 -6.18
CA VAL A 103 -11.64 -3.60 -6.95
C VAL A 103 -12.45 -2.61 -6.10
N ASP A 104 -12.37 -1.32 -6.42
CA ASP A 104 -13.37 -0.35 -5.97
C ASP A 104 -14.55 -0.27 -6.98
N GLU A 105 -15.67 0.35 -6.57
CA GLU A 105 -16.88 0.48 -7.40
C GLU A 105 -16.58 1.04 -8.80
N LYS A 106 -15.69 2.03 -8.88
CA LYS A 106 -15.36 2.68 -10.15
C LYS A 106 -14.60 1.74 -11.09
N ARG A 107 -13.69 0.91 -10.57
CA ARG A 107 -12.91 -0.05 -11.35
C ARG A 107 -13.73 -1.28 -11.68
N TYR A 108 -14.63 -1.67 -10.80
CA TYR A 108 -15.57 -2.76 -11.08
C TYR A 108 -16.38 -2.53 -12.37
N GLN A 109 -16.75 -1.28 -12.67
CA GLN A 109 -17.43 -0.94 -13.93
C GLN A 109 -16.62 -1.32 -15.19
N TYR A 110 -15.30 -1.44 -15.08
CA TYR A 110 -14.39 -1.77 -16.18
C TYR A 110 -13.90 -3.22 -16.14
N THR A 111 -14.19 -3.96 -15.08
CA THR A 111 -13.69 -5.32 -14.84
C THR A 111 -14.79 -6.36 -14.73
N GLN A 112 -16.05 -5.96 -14.62
CA GLN A 112 -17.18 -6.86 -14.38
C GLN A 112 -17.37 -7.96 -15.44
N ASP A 113 -16.86 -7.75 -16.66
CA ASP A 113 -16.88 -8.70 -17.78
C ASP A 113 -15.63 -9.59 -17.87
N LEU A 114 -14.67 -9.43 -16.93
CA LEU A 114 -13.48 -10.27 -16.87
C LEU A 114 -13.80 -11.58 -16.13
N ASP A 115 -13.26 -12.68 -16.67
CA ASP A 115 -13.41 -14.02 -16.08
C ASP A 115 -12.44 -14.21 -14.89
N VAL A 116 -12.71 -13.47 -13.81
CA VAL A 116 -11.96 -13.55 -12.55
C VAL A 116 -12.89 -13.28 -11.38
N LEU A 117 -12.73 -14.02 -10.27
CA LEU A 117 -13.48 -13.76 -9.05
C LEU A 117 -13.15 -12.36 -8.51
N GLN A 118 -14.16 -11.53 -8.28
CA GLN A 118 -13.96 -10.15 -7.84
C GLN A 118 -14.55 -9.90 -6.45
N VAL A 119 -13.83 -9.10 -5.66
CA VAL A 119 -14.26 -8.57 -4.37
C VAL A 119 -14.30 -7.05 -4.46
N ILE A 120 -15.46 -6.46 -4.15
CA ILE A 120 -15.71 -5.04 -4.38
C ILE A 120 -15.61 -4.26 -3.08
N LYS A 121 -14.86 -3.15 -3.09
CA LYS A 121 -14.98 -2.10 -2.07
C LYS A 121 -16.16 -1.21 -2.44
N THR A 122 -17.26 -1.35 -1.70
CA THR A 122 -18.48 -0.59 -1.91
C THR A 122 -19.21 -0.33 -0.59
N ASN A 123 -19.93 0.78 -0.51
CA ASN A 123 -20.89 1.07 0.56
C ASN A 123 -22.33 0.78 0.10
N SER A 124 -22.52 0.35 -1.15
CA SER A 124 -23.83 0.06 -1.73
C SER A 124 -24.21 -1.40 -1.49
N THR A 125 -25.50 -1.67 -1.35
CA THR A 125 -26.01 -3.04 -1.31
C THR A 125 -25.83 -3.71 -2.66
N THR A 126 -25.21 -4.89 -2.69
CA THR A 126 -24.93 -5.66 -3.90
C THR A 126 -24.96 -7.16 -3.60
N ASP A 127 -25.27 -7.97 -4.62
CA ASP A 127 -25.16 -9.44 -4.54
C ASP A 127 -23.72 -9.92 -4.80
N ALA A 128 -22.82 -9.04 -5.22
CA ALA A 128 -21.42 -9.36 -5.42
C ALA A 128 -20.67 -9.48 -4.09
N LEU A 129 -19.54 -10.21 -4.08
CA LEU A 129 -18.67 -10.27 -2.92
C LEU A 129 -18.08 -8.89 -2.59
N THR A 130 -18.08 -8.55 -1.31
CA THR A 130 -17.59 -7.25 -0.81
C THR A 130 -16.48 -7.42 0.22
N PHE A 131 -15.79 -6.33 0.56
CA PHE A 131 -14.84 -6.32 1.68
C PHE A 131 -15.52 -6.64 3.02
N ASP A 132 -16.80 -6.30 3.20
CA ASP A 132 -17.55 -6.68 4.41
C ASP A 132 -17.65 -8.21 4.53
N ASP A 133 -17.84 -8.93 3.42
CA ASP A 133 -17.87 -10.39 3.43
C ASP A 133 -16.50 -11.01 3.71
N VAL A 134 -15.42 -10.35 3.24
CA VAL A 134 -14.05 -10.73 3.58
C VAL A 134 -13.82 -10.55 5.08
N PHE A 135 -14.21 -9.42 5.66
CA PHE A 135 -13.97 -9.11 7.08
C PHE A 135 -14.82 -9.92 8.05
N LYS A 136 -15.99 -10.45 7.61
CA LYS A 136 -16.76 -11.47 8.37
C LYS A 136 -16.04 -12.81 8.49
N THR A 137 -14.97 -13.03 7.72
CA THR A 137 -14.13 -14.22 7.88
C THR A 137 -13.27 -14.03 9.12
N GLU A 138 -13.71 -14.54 10.26
CA GLU A 138 -12.92 -14.50 11.48
C GLU A 138 -11.72 -15.43 11.35
N SER A 139 -10.51 -14.92 11.50
CA SER A 139 -9.27 -15.67 11.49
C SER A 139 -8.32 -15.09 12.55
N ALA A 140 -8.15 -15.82 13.66
CA ALA A 140 -7.25 -15.39 14.74
C ALA A 140 -5.78 -15.42 14.30
N ASN A 141 -5.42 -16.31 13.39
CA ASN A 141 -4.06 -16.55 12.90
C ASN A 141 -3.99 -16.46 11.39
N TRP A 142 -2.77 -16.32 10.86
CA TRP A 142 -2.52 -16.55 9.45
C TRP A 142 -2.80 -18.02 9.08
N PRO A 143 -3.16 -18.32 7.82
CA PRO A 143 -3.26 -19.70 7.33
C PRO A 143 -1.97 -20.48 7.58
N GLU A 144 -2.06 -21.81 7.74
CA GLU A 144 -0.90 -22.67 8.01
C GLU A 144 0.12 -22.65 6.86
N GLU A 145 -0.35 -22.74 5.61
CA GLU A 145 0.49 -22.63 4.43
C GLU A 145 1.12 -21.24 4.34
N ASN A 146 2.39 -21.19 3.99
CA ASN A 146 3.15 -19.95 3.86
C ASN A 146 4.10 -20.03 2.67
N ALA A 147 4.46 -18.86 2.13
CA ALA A 147 5.55 -18.72 1.18
C ALA A 147 6.92 -18.84 1.86
N THR A 148 7.90 -19.17 1.05
CA THR A 148 9.32 -19.02 1.39
C THR A 148 9.82 -17.62 1.04
N ASP A 149 11.01 -17.26 1.42
CA ASP A 149 11.62 -15.98 1.08
C ASP A 149 11.98 -15.84 -0.42
N GLU A 150 12.16 -16.95 -1.13
CA GLU A 150 12.42 -17.02 -2.58
C GLU A 150 11.14 -16.89 -3.43
N ASP A 151 9.95 -17.10 -2.83
CA ASP A 151 8.70 -17.00 -3.56
C ASP A 151 8.37 -15.54 -3.92
N VAL A 152 7.64 -15.34 -5.03
CA VAL A 152 7.25 -14.02 -5.51
C VAL A 152 6.18 -13.41 -4.60
N SER A 153 6.53 -12.30 -3.96
CA SER A 153 5.61 -11.55 -3.10
C SER A 153 4.75 -10.57 -3.91
N VAL A 154 5.35 -9.91 -4.90
CA VAL A 154 4.65 -8.91 -5.69
C VAL A 154 5.10 -8.90 -7.15
N LEU A 155 4.14 -8.75 -8.06
CA LEU A 155 4.35 -8.55 -9.50
C LEU A 155 3.95 -7.12 -9.88
N LEU A 156 4.92 -6.26 -10.16
CA LEU A 156 4.70 -4.86 -10.54
C LEU A 156 4.82 -4.67 -12.04
N TYR A 157 3.84 -4.00 -12.66
CA TYR A 157 3.91 -3.64 -14.07
C TYR A 157 4.61 -2.31 -14.30
N THR A 158 5.52 -2.30 -15.28
CA THR A 158 6.18 -1.07 -15.77
C THR A 158 5.76 -0.78 -17.19
N SER A 159 5.73 0.52 -17.58
CA SER A 159 5.55 0.92 -18.97
C SER A 159 6.74 0.43 -19.79
N GLY A 160 6.55 -0.66 -20.55
CA GLY A 160 7.59 -1.21 -21.40
C GLY A 160 7.91 -0.27 -22.57
N SER A 161 9.19 -0.12 -22.91
CA SER A 161 9.63 0.60 -24.12
C SER A 161 9.15 -0.01 -25.44
N THR A 162 8.58 -1.21 -25.39
CA THR A 162 8.14 -2.02 -26.54
C THR A 162 6.62 -2.05 -26.75
N GLY A 163 5.86 -1.22 -26.01
CA GLY A 163 4.41 -1.03 -26.17
C GLY A 163 3.55 -1.80 -25.16
N LEU A 164 3.88 -3.03 -24.78
CA LEU A 164 3.15 -3.76 -23.73
C LEU A 164 3.84 -3.63 -22.37
N PRO A 165 3.08 -3.48 -21.27
CA PRO A 165 3.64 -3.46 -19.92
C PRO A 165 4.41 -4.74 -19.61
N LYS A 166 5.53 -4.62 -18.90
CA LYS A 166 6.33 -5.75 -18.44
C LYS A 166 6.13 -5.96 -16.95
N GLY A 167 5.90 -7.21 -16.54
CA GLY A 167 5.80 -7.60 -15.15
C GLY A 167 7.17 -7.81 -14.51
N VAL A 168 7.47 -7.11 -13.43
CA VAL A 168 8.68 -7.29 -12.61
C VAL A 168 8.29 -8.07 -11.37
N MET A 169 8.87 -9.26 -11.21
CA MET A 169 8.65 -10.13 -10.05
C MET A 169 9.65 -9.77 -8.94
N LEU A 170 9.13 -9.48 -7.75
CA LEU A 170 9.92 -9.23 -6.55
C LEU A 170 9.61 -10.33 -5.52
N THR A 171 10.64 -11.03 -5.07
CA THR A 171 10.51 -12.07 -4.03
C THR A 171 10.26 -11.45 -2.65
N HIS A 172 9.78 -12.24 -1.69
CA HIS A 172 9.66 -11.82 -0.30
C HIS A 172 10.98 -11.27 0.22
N LEU A 173 12.09 -11.98 -0.05
CA LEU A 173 13.44 -11.57 0.35
C LEU A 173 13.83 -10.22 -0.25
N SER A 174 13.58 -10.00 -1.54
CA SER A 174 13.94 -8.75 -2.21
C SER A 174 13.17 -7.56 -1.68
N VAL A 175 11.86 -7.73 -1.37
CA VAL A 175 11.04 -6.68 -0.78
C VAL A 175 11.49 -6.35 0.63
N VAL A 176 11.70 -7.37 1.49
CA VAL A 176 12.18 -7.16 2.87
C VAL A 176 13.54 -6.47 2.88
N ASN A 177 14.48 -6.90 2.03
CA ASN A 177 15.81 -6.28 1.94
C ASN A 177 15.74 -4.83 1.45
N ALA A 178 14.85 -4.51 0.50
CA ALA A 178 14.65 -3.13 0.05
C ALA A 178 14.16 -2.23 1.19
N ILE A 179 13.18 -2.70 1.97
CA ILE A 179 12.63 -1.95 3.11
C ILE A 179 13.72 -1.74 4.18
N LEU A 180 14.43 -2.80 4.55
CA LEU A 180 15.53 -2.73 5.53
C LEU A 180 16.67 -1.82 5.03
N GLY A 181 16.98 -1.85 3.73
CA GLY A 181 17.99 -0.98 3.13
C GLY A 181 17.58 0.51 3.24
N PHE A 182 16.35 0.86 2.90
CA PHE A 182 15.84 2.23 3.05
C PHE A 182 15.79 2.66 4.53
N TYR A 183 15.38 1.76 5.42
CA TYR A 183 15.37 2.02 6.86
C TYR A 183 16.78 2.31 7.38
N THR A 184 17.74 1.44 7.06
CA THR A 184 19.14 1.60 7.48
C THR A 184 19.76 2.88 6.92
N LEU A 185 19.49 3.21 5.64
CA LEU A 185 19.97 4.44 5.03
C LEU A 185 19.41 5.68 5.75
N GLY A 186 18.13 5.67 6.13
CA GLY A 186 17.50 6.72 6.92
C GLY A 186 18.17 6.91 8.28
N GLU A 187 18.42 5.83 9.02
CA GLU A 187 19.11 5.87 10.31
C GLU A 187 20.55 6.39 10.18
N LEU A 188 21.30 5.93 9.15
CA LEU A 188 22.65 6.42 8.90
C LEU A 188 22.70 7.91 8.57
N ARG A 189 21.73 8.40 7.77
CA ARG A 189 21.60 9.84 7.49
C ARG A 189 21.30 10.64 8.76
N GLY A 190 20.44 10.12 9.63
CA GLY A 190 20.16 10.70 10.94
C GLY A 190 21.42 10.80 11.80
N LEU A 191 22.15 9.69 11.94
CA LEU A 191 23.40 9.65 12.73
C LEU A 191 24.45 10.65 12.21
N VAL A 192 24.62 10.78 10.90
CA VAL A 192 25.58 11.74 10.30
C VAL A 192 25.19 13.19 10.59
N LYS A 193 23.88 13.48 10.66
CA LYS A 193 23.36 14.82 10.98
C LYS A 193 23.27 15.10 12.49
N GLY A 194 23.42 14.08 13.34
CA GLY A 194 23.13 14.15 14.76
C GLY A 194 21.63 14.26 15.07
N GLU A 195 20.79 13.74 14.16
CA GLU A 195 19.32 13.76 14.21
C GLU A 195 18.78 12.33 14.22
N THR A 196 17.57 12.13 14.73
CA THR A 196 16.83 10.88 14.59
C THR A 196 15.76 11.07 13.52
N LEU A 197 15.92 10.44 12.35
CA LEU A 197 15.02 10.66 11.22
C LEU A 197 13.88 9.64 11.12
N LEU A 198 14.06 8.45 11.67
CA LEU A 198 13.06 7.37 11.54
C LEU A 198 12.31 7.07 12.84
N ALA A 199 12.95 7.17 13.97
CA ALA A 199 12.34 6.95 15.30
C ALA A 199 11.81 8.26 15.92
N VAL A 200 10.96 8.98 15.16
CA VAL A 200 10.28 10.17 15.66
C VAL A 200 8.94 9.76 16.26
N ASP A 201 8.68 10.19 17.49
CA ASP A 201 7.40 9.94 18.13
C ASP A 201 6.25 10.55 17.31
N ASN A 202 5.19 9.74 17.11
CA ASN A 202 4.02 10.12 16.34
C ASN A 202 4.32 10.54 14.89
N ALA A 203 5.35 9.95 14.27
CA ALA A 203 5.70 10.22 12.89
C ALA A 203 4.53 9.87 11.93
N LYS A 204 4.30 10.75 10.97
CA LYS A 204 3.22 10.62 9.98
C LYS A 204 3.76 10.80 8.57
N THR A 205 3.40 9.88 7.69
CA THR A 205 3.77 9.94 6.27
C THR A 205 2.54 10.22 5.42
N LEU A 206 2.64 11.22 4.54
CA LEU A 206 1.60 11.48 3.54
C LEU A 206 1.71 10.47 2.40
N LEU A 207 0.64 9.70 2.18
CA LEU A 207 0.53 8.77 1.06
C LEU A 207 -0.12 9.49 -0.14
N ASN A 208 0.69 10.15 -0.94
CA ASN A 208 0.34 10.98 -2.10
C ASN A 208 0.69 10.33 -3.46
N ILE A 209 1.35 9.16 -3.44
CA ILE A 209 1.75 8.38 -4.60
C ILE A 209 0.89 7.12 -4.68
N PRO A 210 0.48 6.66 -5.88
CA PRO A 210 -0.28 5.42 -6.02
C PRO A 210 0.48 4.21 -5.51
N LEU A 211 -0.21 3.35 -4.75
CA LEU A 211 0.34 2.12 -4.17
C LEU A 211 0.66 1.03 -5.22
N PHE A 212 0.13 1.14 -6.43
CA PHE A 212 0.51 0.25 -7.53
C PHE A 212 1.89 0.56 -8.14
N HIS A 213 2.53 1.66 -7.73
CA HIS A 213 3.92 1.98 -8.08
C HIS A 213 4.88 1.57 -6.97
N VAL A 214 6.09 1.14 -7.36
CA VAL A 214 7.14 0.73 -6.41
C VAL A 214 7.45 1.80 -5.36
N THR A 215 7.43 3.07 -5.71
CA THR A 215 7.65 4.19 -4.77
C THR A 215 6.56 4.22 -3.71
N GLY A 216 5.28 4.20 -4.11
CA GLY A 216 4.15 4.17 -3.18
C GLY A 216 4.18 2.93 -2.29
N LEU A 217 4.41 1.77 -2.90
CA LEU A 217 4.40 0.48 -2.19
C LEU A 217 5.59 0.34 -1.22
N ILE A 218 6.82 0.49 -1.72
CA ILE A 218 8.03 0.16 -0.94
C ILE A 218 8.44 1.36 -0.05
N THR A 219 8.64 2.55 -0.67
CA THR A 219 9.28 3.67 0.04
C THR A 219 8.31 4.50 0.89
N ILE A 220 7.00 4.43 0.62
CA ILE A 220 6.01 5.11 1.45
C ILE A 220 5.34 4.11 2.38
N PHE A 221 4.60 3.14 1.83
CA PHE A 221 3.78 2.25 2.64
C PHE A 221 4.63 1.30 3.50
N LEU A 222 5.42 0.42 2.88
CA LEU A 222 6.11 -0.63 3.63
C LEU A 222 7.23 -0.08 4.53
N LEU A 223 7.93 0.97 4.10
CA LEU A 223 8.89 1.66 4.97
C LEU A 223 8.20 2.31 6.17
N SER A 224 7.04 2.94 5.98
CA SER A 224 6.27 3.51 7.10
C SER A 224 5.80 2.43 8.07
N THR A 225 5.43 1.25 7.56
CA THR A 225 5.06 0.09 8.37
C THR A 225 6.20 -0.33 9.31
N LEU A 226 7.42 -0.44 8.79
CA LEU A 226 8.60 -0.80 9.59
C LEU A 226 9.01 0.34 10.55
N ALA A 227 8.93 1.59 10.09
CA ALA A 227 9.37 2.77 10.84
C ALA A 227 8.34 3.27 11.87
N LYS A 228 7.27 2.53 12.14
CA LYS A 228 6.19 2.90 13.07
C LYS A 228 5.60 4.28 12.76
N ARG A 229 5.27 4.54 11.49
CA ARG A 229 4.64 5.80 11.07
C ARG A 229 3.17 5.60 10.77
N GLN A 230 2.35 6.58 11.12
CA GLN A 230 0.98 6.65 10.63
C GLN A 230 0.98 7.05 9.17
N ILE A 231 0.26 6.29 8.34
CA ILE A 231 0.04 6.59 6.93
C ILE A 231 -1.22 7.42 6.80
N VAL A 232 -1.08 8.64 6.29
CA VAL A 232 -2.21 9.54 6.03
C VAL A 232 -2.51 9.52 4.54
N ILE A 233 -3.67 9.00 4.16
CA ILE A 233 -4.02 8.80 2.75
C ILE A 233 -4.52 10.11 2.14
N MET A 234 -3.91 10.49 1.03
CA MET A 234 -4.36 11.57 0.15
C MET A 234 -4.88 10.94 -1.15
N ASN A 235 -6.18 11.07 -1.40
CA ASN A 235 -6.83 10.38 -2.53
C ASN A 235 -6.41 10.93 -3.90
N LYS A 236 -6.13 12.21 -3.97
CA LYS A 236 -5.71 12.91 -5.19
C LYS A 236 -4.75 14.02 -4.82
N TRP A 237 -3.65 14.14 -5.56
CA TRP A 237 -2.70 15.22 -5.35
C TRP A 237 -3.34 16.58 -5.62
N ASP A 238 -3.26 17.44 -4.64
CA ASP A 238 -3.52 18.89 -4.69
C ASP A 238 -2.58 19.57 -3.69
N ALA A 239 -1.84 20.59 -4.14
CA ALA A 239 -0.83 21.22 -3.30
C ALA A 239 -1.43 21.98 -2.11
N SER A 240 -2.61 22.62 -2.29
CA SER A 240 -3.31 23.30 -1.18
C SER A 240 -3.78 22.33 -0.13
N ASP A 241 -4.36 21.21 -0.55
CA ASP A 241 -4.81 20.15 0.37
C ASP A 241 -3.62 19.52 1.10
N ALA A 242 -2.50 19.28 0.38
CA ALA A 242 -1.29 18.75 1.00
C ALA A 242 -0.73 19.71 2.07
N LEU A 243 -0.66 21.02 1.81
CA LEU A 243 -0.24 22.02 2.78
C LEU A 243 -1.17 22.06 4.00
N ASN A 244 -2.49 22.00 3.78
CA ASN A 244 -3.47 21.90 4.86
C ASN A 244 -3.28 20.61 5.70
N MET A 245 -3.04 19.47 5.06
CA MET A 245 -2.80 18.20 5.78
C MET A 245 -1.49 18.25 6.57
N ILE A 246 -0.42 18.83 6.01
CA ILE A 246 0.86 19.01 6.71
C ILE A 246 0.63 19.79 8.01
N GLN A 247 0.01 20.97 7.90
CA GLN A 247 -0.23 21.84 9.03
C GLN A 247 -1.15 21.20 10.09
N ASN A 248 -2.31 20.70 9.66
CA ASN A 248 -3.38 20.29 10.58
C ASN A 248 -3.14 18.91 11.18
N MET A 249 -2.54 17.99 10.43
CA MET A 249 -2.28 16.63 10.87
C MET A 249 -0.84 16.43 11.35
N LYS A 250 0.01 17.48 11.24
CA LYS A 250 1.41 17.44 11.62
C LYS A 250 2.16 16.31 10.87
N ILE A 251 2.05 16.30 9.55
CA ILE A 251 2.79 15.37 8.69
C ILE A 251 4.28 15.61 8.86
N THR A 252 5.04 14.54 9.05
CA THR A 252 6.49 14.59 9.27
C THR A 252 7.28 14.20 8.02
N ASN A 253 6.71 13.36 7.16
CA ASN A 253 7.40 12.80 5.99
C ASN A 253 6.52 12.88 4.74
N ILE A 254 7.11 13.35 3.67
CA ILE A 254 6.50 13.33 2.32
C ILE A 254 7.53 12.74 1.36
N SER A 255 7.10 11.79 0.54
CA SER A 255 7.89 11.29 -0.59
C SER A 255 7.03 11.33 -1.84
N GLY A 256 7.59 11.83 -2.94
CA GLY A 256 6.81 11.99 -4.16
C GLY A 256 7.67 12.14 -5.40
N VAL A 257 7.02 12.51 -6.50
CA VAL A 257 7.73 12.91 -7.72
C VAL A 257 8.20 14.37 -7.60
N PRO A 258 9.30 14.77 -8.29
CA PRO A 258 9.85 16.12 -8.19
C PRO A 258 8.82 17.24 -8.45
N THR A 259 7.84 17.01 -9.33
CA THR A 259 6.76 17.96 -9.62
C THR A 259 5.91 18.26 -8.39
N GLN A 260 5.63 17.28 -7.54
CA GLN A 260 4.86 17.49 -6.30
C GLN A 260 5.62 18.35 -5.29
N SER A 261 6.94 18.12 -5.13
CA SER A 261 7.78 18.99 -4.30
C SER A 261 7.84 20.41 -4.87
N TRP A 262 7.90 20.54 -6.19
CA TRP A 262 7.86 21.83 -6.87
C TRP A 262 6.54 22.56 -6.66
N ASP A 263 5.40 21.86 -6.74
CA ASP A 263 4.07 22.43 -6.50
C ASP A 263 3.94 22.97 -5.08
N LEU A 264 4.48 22.27 -4.07
CA LEU A 264 4.48 22.74 -2.69
C LEU A 264 5.33 23.99 -2.52
N LEU A 265 6.59 23.97 -3.00
CA LEU A 265 7.55 25.07 -2.83
C LEU A 265 7.14 26.34 -3.55
N ASN A 266 6.44 26.24 -4.67
CA ASN A 266 5.98 27.38 -5.46
C ASN A 266 4.50 27.72 -5.23
N HIS A 267 3.86 27.11 -4.24
CA HIS A 267 2.48 27.44 -3.93
C HIS A 267 2.37 28.90 -3.46
N PRO A 268 1.46 29.74 -4.05
CA PRO A 268 1.41 31.17 -3.77
C PRO A 268 1.22 31.55 -2.30
N LYS A 269 0.72 30.63 -1.50
CA LYS A 269 0.43 30.81 -0.08
C LYS A 269 1.26 29.86 0.80
N VAL A 270 2.41 29.37 0.33
CA VAL A 270 3.20 28.41 1.13
C VAL A 270 3.62 29.01 2.47
N ASP A 271 3.91 30.29 2.51
CA ASP A 271 4.31 31.02 3.72
C ASP A 271 3.16 31.22 4.74
N ASP A 272 1.91 31.00 4.34
CA ASP A 272 0.74 31.07 5.22
C ASP A 272 0.55 29.78 6.04
N PHE A 273 1.31 28.71 5.76
CA PHE A 273 1.16 27.41 6.40
C PHE A 273 2.31 27.10 7.37
N ASP A 274 1.97 26.48 8.51
CA ASP A 274 2.95 25.94 9.44
C ASP A 274 3.45 24.56 8.94
N LEU A 275 4.64 24.56 8.36
CA LEU A 275 5.32 23.36 7.86
C LEU A 275 6.40 22.84 8.82
N SER A 276 6.46 23.35 10.05
CA SER A 276 7.51 23.01 11.03
C SER A 276 7.53 21.55 11.46
N SER A 277 6.46 20.80 11.20
CA SER A 277 6.39 19.36 11.46
C SER A 277 7.18 18.52 10.45
N LEU A 278 7.48 19.06 9.24
CA LEU A 278 8.19 18.30 8.22
C LEU A 278 9.66 18.07 8.59
N ILE A 279 10.05 16.80 8.58
CA ILE A 279 11.41 16.35 8.88
C ILE A 279 12.13 15.91 7.60
N ASP A 280 11.40 15.26 6.70
CA ASP A 280 11.98 14.73 5.45
C ASP A 280 11.03 14.93 4.27
N ILE A 281 11.60 15.46 3.19
CA ILE A 281 10.92 15.57 1.89
C ILE A 281 11.77 14.82 0.87
N GLY A 282 11.30 13.65 0.48
CA GLY A 282 11.91 12.81 -0.55
C GLY A 282 11.32 13.09 -1.93
N ALA A 283 12.18 13.11 -2.95
CA ALA A 283 11.73 13.17 -4.34
C ALA A 283 12.48 12.15 -5.19
N GLY A 284 11.73 11.41 -6.03
CA GLY A 284 12.29 10.43 -6.93
C GLY A 284 11.24 9.77 -7.81
N GLY A 285 11.68 8.88 -8.71
CA GLY A 285 10.73 8.14 -9.54
C GLY A 285 10.12 8.94 -10.69
N ALA A 286 10.85 9.93 -11.22
CA ALA A 286 10.43 10.73 -12.39
C ALA A 286 10.86 10.07 -13.69
#